data_403d6505de2cc501c9a576d7e7a9e95f
#
_entry.id   403d6505de2cc501c9a576d7e7a9e95f
#
_cell.length_a   1.000
_cell.length_b   1.000
_cell.length_c   1.000
_cell.angle_alpha   90.00
_cell.angle_beta   90.00
_cell.angle_gamma   90.00
#
_symmetry.space_group_name_H-M   'P 1'
#
loop_
_entity.id
_entity.type
_entity.pdbx_description
1 polymer ?
#
loop_
_entity_poly.entity_id
_entity_poly.type
_entity_poly.pdbx_seq_one_letter_code
_entity_poly.pdbx_strand_id
1 'polypeptide(L)'
;MIKLKKIEQAIVEDKLSGMSDIEIGKKYKITYRQLEDILRKATGVSISSLKKEKEVKKLAPKDFKEETTTVWSFKSRGDWATHSGEYRGNWSPYIPRNVILKYSKPGELVLDYFCGAGTTAVEAKLLGRRCIALDINDRAIELARENIDFKIPGHESLIIYEPELFVGDARDLSFLKDNSVDLICAHPPYADIIHYTNHKEGDLSFLGINDFLKEMKKVAHESFRVLKPGRQCAILIGDMRRHKHVVPLGFKLINVYLDAGFKLKELVIKRQHNCKTTGFWYKNSIKYNFLLLAHEYLPIFEKPIDLHESVYIGETLELYKEIATLAKKPQIGKLKEFETTTVWIFPEDKLELSLEKNVIIRYAPDGKYKLIELLSKNNGQPFAVRPFLGTVELLFIKSPCLELKQMNYEFVDKYLKHLRTFIGNAIHVIKRDGYCVIQTRDIRINGYVAPMAKYIVDMLEDMPELFLKEIVVVSKENHKVQESFANLEITHQYLLVYRRL
;
A
#
# COMPACT_ATOMS: atom_id res chain seq x y z
N MET A 1 14.70 -48.72 1.98
CA MET A 1 13.30 -48.31 1.74
C MET A 1 12.58 -48.21 3.07
N ILE A 2 12.07 -47.03 3.42
CA ILE A 2 11.31 -46.80 4.64
C ILE A 2 9.93 -47.47 4.45
N LYS A 3 9.53 -48.38 5.37
CA LYS A 3 8.21 -49.02 5.32
C LYS A 3 7.14 -47.97 5.62
N LEU A 4 6.42 -47.52 4.59
CA LEU A 4 5.28 -46.61 4.73
C LEU A 4 4.08 -47.35 5.37
N LYS A 5 3.29 -46.60 6.17
CA LYS A 5 2.00 -47.14 6.67
C LYS A 5 1.03 -47.29 5.49
N LYS A 6 0.06 -48.23 5.57
CA LYS A 6 -0.93 -48.48 4.50
C LYS A 6 -1.63 -47.17 3.99
N ILE A 7 -1.92 -46.25 4.90
CA ILE A 7 -2.55 -45.00 4.56
C ILE A 7 -1.61 -44.04 3.81
N GLU A 8 -0.33 -44.04 4.14
CA GLU A 8 0.69 -43.24 3.45
C GLU A 8 0.90 -43.73 2.02
N GLN A 9 0.84 -45.07 1.81
CA GLN A 9 0.89 -45.66 0.46
C GLN A 9 -0.29 -45.25 -0.40
N ALA A 10 -1.53 -45.30 0.16
CA ALA A 10 -2.74 -44.85 -0.55
C ALA A 10 -2.69 -43.37 -0.91
N ILE A 11 -2.13 -42.54 -0.04
CA ILE A 11 -1.91 -41.11 -0.31
C ILE A 11 -0.95 -40.88 -1.49
N VAL A 12 0.13 -41.66 -1.54
CA VAL A 12 1.10 -41.63 -2.65
C VAL A 12 0.46 -42.07 -3.97
N GLU A 13 -0.31 -43.18 -3.94
CA GLU A 13 -1.02 -43.69 -5.12
C GLU A 13 -2.05 -42.66 -5.65
N ASP A 14 -2.86 -42.06 -4.79
CA ASP A 14 -3.80 -40.99 -5.17
C ASP A 14 -3.07 -39.81 -5.80
N LYS A 15 -1.91 -39.43 -5.25
CA LYS A 15 -1.11 -38.34 -5.83
C LYS A 15 -0.58 -38.67 -7.21
N LEU A 16 -0.06 -39.89 -7.40
CA LEU A 16 0.45 -40.36 -8.68
C LEU A 16 -0.65 -40.54 -9.71
N SER A 17 -1.91 -40.82 -9.27
CA SER A 17 -3.08 -40.87 -10.15
C SER A 17 -3.57 -39.51 -10.62
N GLY A 18 -3.00 -38.40 -10.10
CA GLY A 18 -3.31 -37.02 -10.47
C GLY A 18 -4.32 -36.32 -9.57
N MET A 19 -4.64 -36.89 -8.39
CA MET A 19 -5.50 -36.21 -7.42
C MET A 19 -4.81 -34.94 -6.87
N SER A 20 -5.53 -33.86 -6.75
CA SER A 20 -5.02 -32.59 -6.25
C SER A 20 -4.69 -32.63 -4.75
N ASP A 21 -3.76 -31.80 -4.29
CA ASP A 21 -3.37 -31.74 -2.86
C ASP A 21 -4.55 -31.38 -1.96
N ILE A 22 -5.46 -30.55 -2.47
CA ILE A 22 -6.68 -30.15 -1.76
C ILE A 22 -7.65 -31.34 -1.59
N GLU A 23 -7.82 -32.16 -2.63
CA GLU A 23 -8.68 -33.35 -2.59
C GLU A 23 -8.09 -34.41 -1.67
N ILE A 24 -6.75 -34.65 -1.74
CA ILE A 24 -6.04 -35.55 -0.84
C ILE A 24 -6.16 -35.07 0.61
N GLY A 25 -5.93 -33.79 0.85
CA GLY A 25 -6.07 -33.17 2.18
C GLY A 25 -7.47 -33.37 2.77
N LYS A 26 -8.53 -33.21 1.96
CA LYS A 26 -9.92 -33.47 2.35
C LYS A 26 -10.20 -34.94 2.58
N LYS A 27 -9.76 -35.81 1.67
CA LYS A 27 -10.01 -37.25 1.70
C LYS A 27 -9.38 -37.92 2.93
N TYR A 28 -8.14 -37.57 3.24
CA TYR A 28 -7.38 -38.17 4.32
C TYR A 28 -7.35 -37.34 5.61
N LYS A 29 -7.98 -36.15 5.60
CA LYS A 29 -7.99 -35.17 6.72
C LYS A 29 -6.59 -34.81 7.20
N ILE A 30 -5.69 -34.62 6.27
CA ILE A 30 -4.30 -34.25 6.53
C ILE A 30 -4.01 -32.83 6.03
N THR A 31 -3.05 -32.18 6.69
CA THR A 31 -2.54 -30.86 6.27
C THR A 31 -1.60 -31.04 5.08
N TYR A 32 -1.38 -29.95 4.33
CA TYR A 32 -0.41 -29.92 3.23
C TYR A 32 0.98 -30.36 3.69
N ARG A 33 1.43 -29.94 4.87
CA ARG A 33 2.72 -30.33 5.46
C ARG A 33 2.81 -31.84 5.71
N GLN A 34 1.74 -32.45 6.20
CA GLN A 34 1.69 -33.89 6.41
C GLN A 34 1.73 -34.66 5.08
N LEU A 35 1.05 -34.15 4.06
CA LEU A 35 1.09 -34.68 2.70
C LEU A 35 2.53 -34.62 2.14
N GLU A 36 3.18 -33.47 2.27
CA GLU A 36 4.56 -33.27 1.80
C GLU A 36 5.56 -34.18 2.50
N ASP A 37 5.45 -34.32 3.82
CA ASP A 37 6.31 -35.25 4.59
C ASP A 37 6.13 -36.71 4.15
N ILE A 38 4.88 -37.12 3.85
CA ILE A 38 4.57 -38.47 3.37
C ILE A 38 5.19 -38.69 1.99
N LEU A 39 5.00 -37.74 1.06
CA LEU A 39 5.51 -37.88 -0.31
C LEU A 39 7.04 -37.86 -0.35
N ARG A 40 7.67 -36.99 0.45
CA ARG A 40 9.13 -36.93 0.58
C ARG A 40 9.71 -38.23 1.17
N LYS A 41 9.06 -38.83 2.16
CA LYS A 41 9.45 -40.13 2.72
C LYS A 41 9.33 -41.28 1.70
N ALA A 42 8.28 -41.19 0.84
CA ALA A 42 7.99 -42.24 -0.14
C ALA A 42 8.92 -42.21 -1.34
N THR A 43 9.21 -41.04 -1.86
CA THR A 43 9.84 -40.82 -3.17
C THR A 43 11.25 -40.26 -3.06
N GLY A 44 11.62 -39.67 -1.92
CA GLY A 44 12.86 -38.90 -1.77
C GLY A 44 12.85 -37.56 -2.52
N VAL A 45 11.72 -37.20 -3.09
CA VAL A 45 11.54 -36.07 -4.00
C VAL A 45 10.44 -35.14 -3.45
N SER A 46 10.58 -33.82 -3.59
CA SER A 46 9.55 -32.87 -3.13
C SER A 46 8.29 -32.96 -4.00
N ILE A 47 7.15 -32.51 -3.47
CA ILE A 47 5.87 -32.46 -4.22
C ILE A 47 6.01 -31.71 -5.55
N SER A 48 6.84 -30.67 -5.59
CA SER A 48 7.08 -29.87 -6.78
C SER A 48 7.58 -30.68 -7.98
N SER A 49 8.36 -31.71 -7.76
CA SER A 49 8.91 -32.55 -8.82
C SER A 49 7.97 -33.66 -9.33
N LEU A 50 6.83 -33.87 -8.65
CA LEU A 50 5.80 -34.86 -9.06
C LEU A 50 4.62 -34.21 -9.81
N LYS A 51 4.57 -32.88 -9.90
CA LYS A 51 3.50 -32.17 -10.61
C LYS A 51 3.72 -32.20 -12.11
N LYS A 52 2.67 -32.58 -12.87
CA LYS A 52 2.63 -32.29 -14.32
C LYS A 52 2.83 -30.79 -14.54
N GLU A 53 3.62 -30.41 -15.57
CA GLU A 53 3.75 -29.02 -16.03
C GLU A 53 2.37 -28.38 -16.11
N LYS A 54 2.20 -27.22 -15.45
CA LYS A 54 0.94 -26.48 -15.49
C LYS A 54 0.77 -25.89 -16.88
N GLU A 55 -0.25 -26.32 -17.60
CA GLU A 55 -0.62 -25.75 -18.89
C GLU A 55 -1.36 -24.44 -18.62
N VAL A 56 -0.74 -23.33 -18.97
CA VAL A 56 -1.33 -22.00 -18.80
C VAL A 56 -2.15 -21.64 -20.02
N LYS A 57 -3.48 -21.53 -19.85
CA LYS A 57 -4.43 -21.21 -20.94
C LYS A 57 -4.55 -19.71 -21.23
N LYS A 58 -4.29 -18.86 -20.25
CA LYS A 58 -4.39 -17.40 -20.38
C LYS A 58 -3.08 -16.77 -19.92
N LEU A 59 -2.45 -15.95 -20.76
CA LEU A 59 -1.17 -15.28 -20.45
C LEU A 59 -1.33 -13.81 -20.02
N ALA A 60 -2.52 -13.26 -20.18
CA ALA A 60 -2.81 -11.87 -19.83
C ALA A 60 -4.28 -11.73 -19.42
N PRO A 61 -4.64 -10.69 -18.68
CA PRO A 61 -6.03 -10.36 -18.43
C PRO A 61 -6.72 -9.94 -19.73
N LYS A 62 -8.01 -10.28 -19.87
CA LYS A 62 -8.81 -9.85 -21.01
C LYS A 62 -9.01 -8.33 -20.96
N ASP A 63 -8.90 -7.67 -22.09
CA ASP A 63 -9.14 -6.23 -22.26
C ASP A 63 -8.30 -5.34 -21.30
N PHE A 64 -7.06 -5.77 -21.00
CA PHE A 64 -6.15 -5.04 -20.13
C PHE A 64 -5.79 -3.67 -20.73
N LYS A 65 -5.89 -2.64 -19.89
CA LYS A 65 -5.36 -1.30 -20.15
C LYS A 65 -4.47 -0.89 -18.99
N GLU A 66 -3.38 -0.21 -19.31
CA GLU A 66 -2.53 0.37 -18.27
C GLU A 66 -3.24 1.49 -17.55
N GLU A 67 -3.02 1.56 -16.25
CA GLU A 67 -3.57 2.64 -15.42
C GLU A 67 -2.80 3.95 -15.69
N THR A 68 -3.54 5.02 -15.88
CA THR A 68 -3.00 6.34 -16.23
C THR A 68 -3.23 7.39 -15.13
N THR A 69 -4.01 7.03 -14.10
CA THR A 69 -4.33 7.88 -12.95
C THR A 69 -3.71 7.34 -11.67
N THR A 70 -3.73 8.14 -10.62
CA THR A 70 -3.24 7.73 -9.30
C THR A 70 -4.24 6.90 -8.47
N VAL A 71 -5.44 6.60 -8.97
CA VAL A 71 -6.40 5.74 -8.26
C VAL A 71 -6.60 4.44 -9.01
N TRP A 72 -6.04 3.35 -8.49
CA TRP A 72 -6.14 2.02 -9.09
C TRP A 72 -7.21 1.17 -8.41
N SER A 73 -8.09 0.59 -9.20
CA SER A 73 -9.28 -0.12 -8.70
C SER A 73 -9.52 -1.42 -9.47
N PHE A 74 -9.07 -2.53 -8.91
CA PHE A 74 -9.23 -3.87 -9.50
C PHE A 74 -10.30 -4.66 -8.74
N LYS A 75 -11.50 -4.80 -9.30
CA LYS A 75 -12.65 -5.48 -8.66
C LYS A 75 -12.43 -6.99 -8.50
N SER A 76 -11.65 -7.60 -9.40
CA SER A 76 -11.22 -9.00 -9.32
C SER A 76 -9.71 -9.07 -9.14
N ARG A 77 -9.23 -10.14 -8.51
CA ARG A 77 -7.79 -10.36 -8.33
C ARG A 77 -7.05 -10.56 -9.64
N GLY A 78 -7.69 -11.22 -10.62
CA GLY A 78 -7.06 -11.74 -11.83
C GLY A 78 -6.87 -13.26 -11.76
N ASP A 79 -7.04 -13.92 -12.92
CA ASP A 79 -7.09 -15.38 -13.06
C ASP A 79 -6.24 -15.90 -14.23
N TRP A 80 -5.27 -15.13 -14.71
CA TRP A 80 -4.36 -15.54 -15.77
C TRP A 80 -3.08 -16.16 -15.22
N ALA A 81 -2.35 -16.84 -16.07
CA ALA A 81 -1.15 -17.59 -15.71
C ALA A 81 -1.40 -18.53 -14.52
N THR A 82 -0.47 -18.53 -13.58
CA THR A 82 -0.52 -19.34 -12.36
C THR A 82 -0.95 -18.54 -11.13
N HIS A 83 -1.47 -17.32 -11.32
CA HIS A 83 -1.85 -16.47 -10.21
C HIS A 83 -2.94 -17.09 -9.35
N SER A 84 -2.69 -17.16 -8.04
CA SER A 84 -3.58 -17.70 -7.02
C SER A 84 -3.74 -16.73 -5.86
N GLY A 85 -4.92 -16.71 -5.25
CA GLY A 85 -5.22 -15.99 -4.01
C GLY A 85 -4.97 -16.77 -2.74
N GLU A 86 -4.41 -17.98 -2.83
CA GLU A 86 -4.28 -18.91 -1.69
C GLU A 86 -3.20 -18.50 -0.70
N TYR A 87 -2.14 -17.84 -1.17
CA TYR A 87 -1.11 -17.29 -0.28
C TYR A 87 -1.59 -15.99 0.35
N ARG A 88 -1.69 -15.98 1.69
CA ARG A 88 -2.17 -14.82 2.45
C ARG A 88 -1.20 -13.64 2.30
N GLY A 89 -1.73 -12.45 2.04
CA GLY A 89 -0.92 -11.24 1.84
C GLY A 89 -0.40 -11.06 0.41
N ASN A 90 -0.66 -12.02 -0.49
CA ASN A 90 -0.29 -11.89 -1.89
C ASN A 90 -1.09 -10.75 -2.58
N TRP A 91 -0.43 -9.85 -3.27
CA TRP A 91 -1.09 -8.73 -3.96
C TRP A 91 -1.75 -9.13 -5.29
N SER A 92 -2.61 -8.27 -5.83
CA SER A 92 -3.23 -8.50 -7.14
C SER A 92 -2.18 -8.39 -8.24
N PRO A 93 -2.12 -9.33 -9.20
CA PRO A 93 -1.15 -9.30 -10.29
C PRO A 93 -1.32 -8.11 -11.25
N TYR A 94 -2.46 -7.43 -11.23
CA TYR A 94 -2.62 -6.15 -11.94
C TYR A 94 -1.63 -5.08 -11.46
N ILE A 95 -1.21 -5.12 -10.18
CA ILE A 95 -0.30 -4.12 -9.62
C ILE A 95 1.11 -4.27 -10.22
N PRO A 96 1.83 -5.39 -10.03
CA PRO A 96 3.15 -5.55 -10.63
C PRO A 96 3.10 -5.48 -12.15
N ARG A 97 2.02 -5.94 -12.81
CA ARG A 97 1.87 -5.80 -14.26
C ARG A 97 1.92 -4.35 -14.72
N ASN A 98 1.13 -3.46 -14.11
CA ASN A 98 1.14 -2.02 -14.42
C ASN A 98 2.50 -1.38 -14.14
N VAL A 99 3.12 -1.71 -13.00
CA VAL A 99 4.43 -1.19 -12.60
C VAL A 99 5.52 -1.64 -13.59
N ILE A 100 5.57 -2.94 -13.93
CA ILE A 100 6.58 -3.51 -14.84
C ILE A 100 6.43 -2.92 -16.24
N LEU A 101 5.21 -2.82 -16.78
CA LEU A 101 4.97 -2.25 -18.10
C LEU A 101 5.39 -0.78 -18.17
N LYS A 102 5.03 0.01 -17.15
CA LYS A 102 5.28 1.46 -17.13
C LYS A 102 6.75 1.82 -16.89
N TYR A 103 7.45 1.07 -16.05
CA TYR A 103 8.78 1.46 -15.55
C TYR A 103 9.93 0.55 -15.95
N SER A 104 9.67 -0.44 -16.82
CA SER A 104 10.74 -1.29 -17.37
C SER A 104 10.51 -1.65 -18.83
N LYS A 105 11.56 -2.16 -19.48
CA LYS A 105 11.55 -2.66 -20.86
C LYS A 105 11.87 -4.16 -20.86
N PRO A 106 11.47 -4.92 -21.91
CA PRO A 106 11.90 -6.30 -22.09
C PRO A 106 13.42 -6.45 -21.95
N GLY A 107 13.85 -7.52 -21.24
CA GLY A 107 15.25 -7.79 -20.95
C GLY A 107 15.84 -7.07 -19.73
N GLU A 108 15.17 -6.03 -19.19
CA GLU A 108 15.60 -5.34 -17.97
C GLU A 108 15.36 -6.18 -16.72
N LEU A 109 16.11 -5.90 -15.66
CA LEU A 109 16.08 -6.63 -14.40
C LEU A 109 15.10 -6.05 -13.39
N VAL A 110 14.10 -6.83 -13.03
CA VAL A 110 13.13 -6.56 -11.96
C VAL A 110 13.56 -7.28 -10.69
N LEU A 111 13.54 -6.59 -9.55
CA LEU A 111 13.82 -7.14 -8.21
C LEU A 111 12.56 -7.09 -7.35
N ASP A 112 12.22 -8.23 -6.71
CA ASP A 112 11.21 -8.32 -5.65
C ASP A 112 11.82 -9.04 -4.44
N TYR A 113 12.05 -8.31 -3.36
CA TYR A 113 12.67 -8.85 -2.14
C TYR A 113 11.66 -9.19 -1.02
N PHE A 114 10.36 -9.19 -1.33
CA PHE A 114 9.26 -9.72 -0.51
C PHE A 114 8.30 -10.49 -1.40
N CYS A 115 8.83 -11.43 -2.18
CA CYS A 115 8.12 -11.99 -3.32
C CYS A 115 6.93 -12.88 -2.95
N GLY A 116 6.82 -13.36 -1.72
CA GLY A 116 5.77 -14.26 -1.30
C GLY A 116 5.63 -15.44 -2.26
N ALA A 117 4.44 -15.65 -2.82
CA ALA A 117 4.20 -16.71 -3.79
C ALA A 117 4.63 -16.37 -5.23
N GLY A 118 5.45 -15.32 -5.44
CA GLY A 118 6.08 -15.01 -6.72
C GLY A 118 5.20 -14.28 -7.73
N THR A 119 4.20 -13.51 -7.31
CA THR A 119 3.31 -12.78 -8.25
C THR A 119 4.09 -11.87 -9.20
N THR A 120 5.08 -11.11 -8.69
CA THR A 120 5.95 -10.26 -9.50
C THR A 120 6.81 -11.06 -10.47
N ALA A 121 7.37 -12.20 -10.01
CA ALA A 121 8.20 -13.07 -10.82
C ALA A 121 7.42 -13.68 -12.00
N VAL A 122 6.17 -14.10 -11.77
CA VAL A 122 5.26 -14.56 -12.82
C VAL A 122 5.01 -13.47 -13.86
N GLU A 123 4.71 -12.23 -13.43
CA GLU A 123 4.49 -11.12 -14.34
C GLU A 123 5.76 -10.72 -15.09
N ALA A 124 6.92 -10.70 -14.45
CA ALA A 124 8.19 -10.43 -15.10
C ALA A 124 8.49 -11.44 -16.22
N LYS A 125 8.28 -12.74 -15.95
CA LYS A 125 8.42 -13.82 -16.95
C LYS A 125 7.46 -13.62 -18.13
N LEU A 126 6.17 -13.37 -17.87
CA LEU A 126 5.15 -13.14 -18.89
C LEU A 126 5.44 -11.92 -19.78
N LEU A 127 6.07 -10.91 -19.22
CA LEU A 127 6.35 -9.63 -19.88
C LEU A 127 7.77 -9.58 -20.48
N GLY A 128 8.54 -10.67 -20.44
CA GLY A 128 9.89 -10.76 -21.00
C GLY A 128 10.94 -9.94 -20.25
N ARG A 129 10.81 -9.81 -18.93
CA ARG A 129 11.80 -9.18 -18.05
C ARG A 129 12.61 -10.25 -17.33
N ARG A 130 13.89 -9.96 -17.07
CA ARG A 130 14.65 -10.75 -16.11
C ARG A 130 14.12 -10.46 -14.71
N CYS A 131 14.12 -11.43 -13.81
CA CYS A 131 13.64 -11.23 -12.46
C CYS A 131 14.53 -11.94 -11.45
N ILE A 132 14.86 -11.23 -10.40
CA ILE A 132 15.41 -11.80 -9.17
C ILE A 132 14.36 -11.58 -8.09
N ALA A 133 13.96 -12.66 -7.42
CA ALA A 133 12.96 -12.58 -6.36
C ALA A 133 13.40 -13.35 -5.13
N LEU A 134 13.24 -12.73 -3.96
CA LEU A 134 13.61 -13.38 -2.69
C LEU A 134 12.53 -13.13 -1.62
N ASP A 135 12.51 -14.03 -0.66
CA ASP A 135 11.69 -13.94 0.54
C ASP A 135 12.42 -14.60 1.69
N ILE A 136 12.22 -14.10 2.92
CA ILE A 136 12.79 -14.73 4.11
C ILE A 136 12.14 -16.09 4.40
N ASN A 137 10.92 -16.31 3.94
CA ASN A 137 10.12 -17.51 4.16
C ASN A 137 10.43 -18.57 3.10
N ASP A 138 11.08 -19.68 3.51
CA ASP A 138 11.43 -20.81 2.65
C ASP A 138 10.20 -21.35 1.88
N ARG A 139 9.06 -21.44 2.57
CA ARG A 139 7.82 -21.93 1.96
C ARG A 139 7.27 -20.97 0.88
N ALA A 140 7.44 -19.67 1.06
CA ALA A 140 7.08 -18.71 0.04
C ALA A 140 7.88 -18.95 -1.25
N ILE A 141 9.17 -19.18 -1.12
CA ILE A 141 10.06 -19.49 -2.25
C ILE A 141 9.70 -20.81 -2.93
N GLU A 142 9.32 -21.85 -2.17
CA GLU A 142 8.83 -23.12 -2.74
C GLU A 142 7.57 -22.88 -3.59
N LEU A 143 6.59 -22.14 -3.06
CA LEU A 143 5.37 -21.77 -3.80
C LEU A 143 5.67 -20.90 -5.02
N ALA A 144 6.60 -19.96 -4.89
CA ALA A 144 7.00 -19.11 -6.01
C ALA A 144 7.63 -19.94 -7.14
N ARG A 145 8.50 -20.90 -6.82
CA ARG A 145 9.07 -21.85 -7.80
C ARG A 145 7.98 -22.64 -8.52
N GLU A 146 6.98 -23.14 -7.78
CA GLU A 146 5.84 -23.83 -8.39
C GLU A 146 4.99 -22.92 -9.28
N ASN A 147 4.88 -21.63 -8.95
CA ASN A 147 4.09 -20.68 -9.71
C ASN A 147 4.80 -20.18 -10.97
N ILE A 148 6.13 -20.14 -11.01
CA ILE A 148 6.87 -19.78 -12.24
C ILE A 148 7.09 -20.98 -13.17
N ASP A 149 6.83 -22.21 -12.69
CA ASP A 149 6.98 -23.43 -13.48
C ASP A 149 5.79 -23.61 -14.44
N PHE A 150 5.84 -22.90 -15.55
CA PHE A 150 4.89 -23.00 -16.66
C PHE A 150 5.54 -22.63 -17.98
N LYS A 151 5.02 -23.23 -19.05
CA LYS A 151 5.42 -22.91 -20.42
C LYS A 151 4.48 -21.87 -21.02
N ILE A 152 5.03 -20.97 -21.82
CA ILE A 152 4.27 -19.98 -22.59
C ILE A 152 4.06 -20.57 -24.00
N PRO A 153 2.86 -21.03 -24.35
CA PRO A 153 2.60 -21.65 -25.64
C PRO A 153 2.66 -20.64 -26.78
N GLY A 154 3.18 -21.07 -27.94
CA GLY A 154 3.11 -20.30 -29.19
C GLY A 154 4.05 -19.09 -29.33
N HIS A 155 5.03 -18.96 -28.44
CA HIS A 155 5.97 -17.83 -28.44
C HIS A 155 7.43 -18.24 -28.73
N GLU A 156 7.65 -19.00 -29.76
CA GLU A 156 9.01 -19.40 -30.20
C GLU A 156 9.94 -18.23 -30.55
N SER A 157 9.38 -17.05 -30.79
CA SER A 157 10.13 -15.81 -31.10
C SER A 157 10.37 -14.88 -29.91
N LEU A 158 9.79 -15.13 -28.72
CA LEU A 158 10.00 -14.31 -27.53
C LEU A 158 11.13 -14.88 -26.67
N ILE A 159 12.06 -14.02 -26.27
CA ILE A 159 13.07 -14.37 -25.29
C ILE A 159 12.37 -14.43 -23.92
N ILE A 160 12.24 -15.65 -23.40
CA ILE A 160 11.70 -15.90 -22.05
C ILE A 160 12.89 -15.95 -21.09
N TYR A 161 12.81 -15.12 -20.05
CA TYR A 161 13.78 -15.14 -18.95
C TYR A 161 13.16 -15.86 -17.76
N GLU A 162 13.78 -16.96 -17.34
CA GLU A 162 13.37 -17.65 -16.12
C GLU A 162 13.75 -16.83 -14.88
N PRO A 163 12.80 -16.55 -13.95
CA PRO A 163 13.10 -15.84 -12.71
C PRO A 163 14.04 -16.63 -11.80
N GLU A 164 14.98 -15.95 -11.18
CA GLU A 164 15.87 -16.49 -10.16
C GLU A 164 15.26 -16.29 -8.77
N LEU A 165 15.08 -17.40 -8.01
CA LEU A 165 14.39 -17.38 -6.71
C LEU A 165 15.31 -17.85 -5.59
N PHE A 166 15.40 -17.04 -4.51
CA PHE A 166 16.27 -17.31 -3.37
C PHE A 166 15.52 -17.15 -2.04
N VAL A 167 15.92 -17.92 -1.04
CA VAL A 167 15.62 -17.58 0.35
C VAL A 167 16.64 -16.53 0.78
N GLY A 168 16.15 -15.34 1.20
CA GLY A 168 17.05 -14.24 1.52
C GLY A 168 16.37 -13.15 2.34
N ASP A 169 17.17 -12.25 2.86
CA ASP A 169 16.74 -11.12 3.67
C ASP A 169 16.80 -9.83 2.84
N ALA A 170 15.70 -9.09 2.77
CA ALA A 170 15.63 -7.82 2.04
C ALA A 170 16.60 -6.74 2.56
N ARG A 171 17.12 -6.90 3.77
CA ARG A 171 18.09 -5.99 4.40
C ARG A 171 19.54 -6.24 3.97
N ASP A 172 19.79 -7.35 3.28
CA ASP A 172 21.10 -7.74 2.77
C ASP A 172 21.00 -8.18 1.30
N LEU A 173 21.28 -7.25 0.40
CA LEU A 173 21.35 -7.50 -1.04
C LEU A 173 22.79 -7.49 -1.55
N SER A 174 23.78 -7.82 -0.69
CA SER A 174 25.23 -7.78 -0.99
C SER A 174 25.62 -8.64 -2.19
N PHE A 175 24.83 -9.64 -2.56
CA PHE A 175 25.02 -10.45 -3.77
C PHE A 175 24.72 -9.68 -5.07
N LEU A 176 24.04 -8.51 -4.99
CA LEU A 176 23.79 -7.60 -6.10
C LEU A 176 24.81 -6.46 -6.11
N LYS A 177 25.32 -6.15 -7.29
CA LYS A 177 26.21 -4.99 -7.50
C LYS A 177 25.42 -3.69 -7.38
N ASP A 178 26.11 -2.62 -6.99
CA ASP A 178 25.55 -1.27 -7.02
C ASP A 178 25.08 -0.92 -8.43
N ASN A 179 23.96 -0.21 -8.51
CA ASN A 179 23.38 0.26 -9.78
C ASN A 179 23.19 -0.86 -10.83
N SER A 180 22.74 -2.04 -10.41
CA SER A 180 22.55 -3.19 -11.30
C SER A 180 21.10 -3.49 -11.63
N VAL A 181 20.14 -3.03 -10.82
CA VAL A 181 18.72 -3.29 -10.94
C VAL A 181 18.00 -2.19 -11.72
N ASP A 182 17.09 -2.55 -12.63
CA ASP A 182 16.35 -1.59 -13.45
C ASP A 182 15.00 -1.20 -12.81
N LEU A 183 14.37 -2.09 -12.04
CA LEU A 183 13.11 -1.83 -11.37
C LEU A 183 13.05 -2.62 -10.06
N ILE A 184 12.62 -1.99 -8.99
CA ILE A 184 12.21 -2.68 -7.77
C ILE A 184 10.68 -2.63 -7.67
N CYS A 185 10.05 -3.77 -7.38
CA CYS A 185 8.61 -3.90 -7.29
C CYS A 185 8.27 -4.91 -6.19
N ALA A 186 7.96 -4.44 -4.98
CA ALA A 186 7.89 -5.29 -3.79
C ALA A 186 6.72 -4.93 -2.86
N HIS A 187 6.29 -5.92 -2.06
CA HIS A 187 5.17 -5.81 -1.13
C HIS A 187 5.57 -6.32 0.26
N PRO A 188 6.12 -5.48 1.14
CA PRO A 188 6.55 -5.86 2.47
C PRO A 188 5.38 -6.26 3.39
N PRO A 189 5.63 -6.95 4.50
CA PRO A 189 4.64 -7.12 5.56
C PRO A 189 4.25 -5.77 6.17
N TYR A 190 3.06 -5.68 6.78
CA TYR A 190 2.59 -4.47 7.46
C TYR A 190 2.83 -4.61 8.97
N ALA A 191 4.09 -4.58 9.40
CA ALA A 191 4.51 -4.84 10.76
C ALA A 191 3.84 -6.13 11.32
N ASP A 192 3.29 -6.11 12.51
CA ASP A 192 2.73 -7.25 13.24
C ASP A 192 1.27 -7.62 12.90
N ILE A 193 0.78 -7.30 11.66
CA ILE A 193 -0.60 -7.65 11.27
C ILE A 193 -0.75 -9.11 10.85
N ILE A 194 0.22 -9.64 10.08
CA ILE A 194 0.21 -11.01 9.56
C ILE A 194 1.58 -11.61 9.79
N HIS A 195 1.66 -12.69 10.54
CA HIS A 195 2.90 -13.46 10.71
C HIS A 195 3.07 -14.47 9.59
N TYR A 196 4.21 -14.42 8.89
CA TYR A 196 4.47 -15.22 7.70
C TYR A 196 5.29 -16.46 7.98
N THR A 197 6.07 -16.48 9.07
CA THR A 197 6.89 -17.62 9.48
C THR A 197 6.54 -18.10 10.90
N ASN A 198 7.21 -19.13 11.38
CA ASN A 198 7.16 -19.54 12.78
C ASN A 198 8.34 -18.91 13.54
N HIS A 199 8.34 -17.60 13.70
CA HIS A 199 9.41 -16.84 14.37
C HIS A 199 10.81 -17.07 13.75
N LYS A 200 10.89 -17.10 12.42
CA LYS A 200 12.19 -17.14 11.74
C LYS A 200 12.93 -15.83 12.01
N GLU A 201 14.20 -15.94 12.37
CA GLU A 201 15.05 -14.78 12.56
C GLU A 201 15.07 -13.93 11.28
N GLY A 202 14.92 -12.63 11.43
CA GLY A 202 14.87 -11.69 10.31
C GLY A 202 13.47 -11.43 9.73
N ASP A 203 12.44 -12.18 10.14
CA ASP A 203 11.06 -11.93 9.67
C ASP A 203 10.51 -10.64 10.27
N LEU A 204 10.35 -9.61 9.42
CA LEU A 204 9.87 -8.30 9.80
C LEU A 204 8.40 -8.30 10.26
N SER A 205 7.65 -9.37 9.97
CA SER A 205 6.24 -9.50 10.35
C SER A 205 5.99 -9.74 11.85
N PHE A 206 7.05 -9.88 12.63
CA PHE A 206 6.96 -9.97 14.10
C PHE A 206 7.33 -8.67 14.81
N LEU A 207 7.71 -7.65 14.07
CA LEU A 207 8.20 -6.39 14.64
C LEU A 207 7.05 -5.43 14.92
N GLY A 208 7.11 -4.74 16.06
CA GLY A 208 6.29 -3.57 16.31
C GLY A 208 6.58 -2.44 15.30
N ILE A 209 5.68 -1.48 15.17
CA ILE A 209 5.72 -0.44 14.13
C ILE A 209 7.09 0.27 14.07
N ASN A 210 7.63 0.69 15.21
CA ASN A 210 8.88 1.43 15.26
C ASN A 210 10.09 0.58 14.83
N ASP A 211 10.17 -0.66 15.30
CA ASP A 211 11.25 -1.56 14.93
C ASP A 211 11.12 -2.00 13.46
N PHE A 212 9.90 -2.21 12.97
CA PHE A 212 9.64 -2.44 11.55
C PHE A 212 10.17 -1.28 10.69
N LEU A 213 9.86 -0.02 11.04
CA LEU A 213 10.34 1.15 10.29
C LEU A 213 11.88 1.28 10.34
N LYS A 214 12.52 0.96 11.47
CA LYS A 214 14.00 0.93 11.57
C LYS A 214 14.61 -0.13 10.65
N GLU A 215 14.02 -1.31 10.58
CA GLU A 215 14.49 -2.37 9.70
C GLU A 215 14.22 -2.05 8.23
N MET A 216 13.06 -1.45 7.91
CA MET A 216 12.75 -0.96 6.56
C MET A 216 13.72 0.16 6.10
N LYS A 217 14.35 0.90 7.01
CA LYS A 217 15.43 1.84 6.65
C LYS A 217 16.63 1.12 6.04
N LYS A 218 17.02 -0.04 6.58
CA LYS A 218 18.08 -0.88 5.97
C LYS A 218 17.67 -1.35 4.57
N VAL A 219 16.41 -1.82 4.42
CA VAL A 219 15.86 -2.23 3.12
C VAL A 219 15.89 -1.06 2.12
N ALA A 220 15.52 0.16 2.54
CA ALA A 220 15.54 1.33 1.67
C ALA A 220 16.95 1.71 1.22
N HIS A 221 17.96 1.62 2.11
CA HIS A 221 19.35 1.87 1.75
C HIS A 221 19.90 0.84 0.76
N GLU A 222 19.61 -0.47 0.96
CA GLU A 222 19.99 -1.49 0.00
C GLU A 222 19.28 -1.30 -1.35
N SER A 223 17.98 -0.96 -1.31
CA SER A 223 17.21 -0.62 -2.52
C SER A 223 17.84 0.55 -3.28
N PHE A 224 18.26 1.60 -2.57
CA PHE A 224 18.93 2.76 -3.17
C PHE A 224 20.29 2.38 -3.75
N ARG A 225 21.05 1.53 -3.06
CA ARG A 225 22.35 1.07 -3.51
C ARG A 225 22.26 0.30 -4.84
N VAL A 226 21.38 -0.71 -4.89
CA VAL A 226 21.30 -1.63 -6.04
C VAL A 226 20.57 -1.06 -7.25
N LEU A 227 19.63 -0.12 -7.05
CA LEU A 227 18.86 0.48 -8.13
C LEU A 227 19.71 1.43 -8.96
N LYS A 228 19.58 1.39 -10.29
CA LYS A 228 20.27 2.33 -11.20
C LYS A 228 19.72 3.74 -11.05
N PRO A 229 20.53 4.80 -11.23
CA PRO A 229 20.05 6.17 -11.29
C PRO A 229 18.96 6.36 -12.37
N GLY A 230 17.96 7.19 -12.08
CA GLY A 230 16.80 7.44 -12.95
C GLY A 230 15.78 6.32 -12.97
N ARG A 231 15.97 5.24 -12.19
CA ARG A 231 15.06 4.07 -12.17
C ARG A 231 14.17 4.06 -10.93
N GLN A 232 13.12 3.24 -10.96
CA GLN A 232 12.02 3.32 -10.01
C GLN A 232 11.99 2.14 -9.03
N CYS A 233 11.51 2.45 -7.82
CA CYS A 233 11.25 1.51 -6.75
C CYS A 233 9.79 1.67 -6.30
N ALA A 234 8.96 0.67 -6.54
CA ALA A 234 7.54 0.65 -6.21
C ALA A 234 7.29 -0.27 -5.01
N ILE A 235 6.72 0.27 -3.94
CA ILE A 235 6.46 -0.44 -2.69
C ILE A 235 4.99 -0.34 -2.32
N LEU A 236 4.26 -1.47 -2.26
CA LEU A 236 2.88 -1.46 -1.77
C LEU A 236 2.87 -1.52 -0.24
N ILE A 237 2.12 -0.63 0.40
CA ILE A 237 1.97 -0.59 1.86
C ILE A 237 0.58 -0.09 2.24
N GLY A 238 -0.02 -0.67 3.28
CA GLY A 238 -1.29 -0.22 3.82
C GLY A 238 -1.13 0.42 5.20
N ASP A 239 -2.08 1.30 5.54
CA ASP A 239 -2.23 1.77 6.90
C ASP A 239 -2.82 0.70 7.79
N MET A 240 -2.62 0.85 9.08
CA MET A 240 -3.19 -0.03 10.08
C MET A 240 -4.05 0.77 11.07
N ARG A 241 -4.79 0.05 11.91
CA ARG A 241 -5.60 0.68 12.94
C ARG A 241 -5.22 0.15 14.32
N ARG A 242 -4.94 1.05 15.25
CA ARG A 242 -4.71 0.75 16.67
C ARG A 242 -5.66 1.61 17.50
N HIS A 243 -6.30 1.01 18.50
CA HIS A 243 -7.21 1.72 19.41
C HIS A 243 -8.27 2.59 18.71
N LYS A 244 -8.81 2.13 17.55
CA LYS A 244 -9.80 2.83 16.70
C LYS A 244 -9.25 4.06 15.95
N HIS A 245 -7.94 4.27 15.92
CA HIS A 245 -7.27 5.35 15.23
C HIS A 245 -6.38 4.79 14.11
N VAL A 246 -6.22 5.55 13.07
CA VAL A 246 -5.32 5.21 11.96
C VAL A 246 -3.87 5.38 12.43
N VAL A 247 -3.06 4.39 12.13
CA VAL A 247 -1.60 4.49 12.14
C VAL A 247 -1.17 4.70 10.68
N PRO A 248 -0.62 5.87 10.33
CA PRO A 248 -0.29 6.21 8.95
C PRO A 248 1.03 5.53 8.51
N LEU A 249 1.03 4.18 8.53
CA LEU A 249 2.22 3.38 8.23
C LEU A 249 2.74 3.66 6.82
N GLY A 250 1.82 3.87 5.86
CA GLY A 250 2.18 4.22 4.49
C GLY A 250 2.96 5.53 4.42
N PHE A 251 2.51 6.58 5.11
CA PHE A 251 3.22 7.87 5.15
C PHE A 251 4.56 7.77 5.88
N LYS A 252 4.62 6.99 6.98
CA LYS A 252 5.89 6.74 7.69
C LYS A 252 6.90 6.00 6.80
N LEU A 253 6.43 5.02 6.02
CA LEU A 253 7.31 4.32 5.08
C LEU A 253 7.81 5.22 3.96
N ILE A 254 6.99 6.16 3.48
CA ILE A 254 7.45 7.17 2.51
C ILE A 254 8.63 7.95 3.07
N ASN A 255 8.58 8.38 4.34
CA ASN A 255 9.72 9.06 4.99
C ASN A 255 10.99 8.19 4.97
N VAL A 256 10.87 6.89 5.27
CA VAL A 256 12.00 5.96 5.26
C VAL A 256 12.75 5.95 3.91
N TYR A 257 12.00 5.93 2.80
CA TYR A 257 12.59 5.92 1.46
C TYR A 257 13.13 7.31 1.05
N LEU A 258 12.43 8.38 1.41
CA LEU A 258 12.93 9.76 1.18
C LEU A 258 14.24 10.00 1.94
N ASP A 259 14.34 9.53 3.19
CA ASP A 259 15.56 9.61 4.01
C ASP A 259 16.74 8.82 3.40
N ALA A 260 16.46 7.75 2.67
CA ALA A 260 17.47 6.98 1.95
C ALA A 260 17.97 7.66 0.66
N GLY A 261 17.39 8.81 0.27
CA GLY A 261 17.80 9.61 -0.89
C GLY A 261 16.89 9.49 -2.12
N PHE A 262 15.81 8.74 -2.05
CA PHE A 262 14.83 8.66 -3.13
C PHE A 262 13.99 9.94 -3.27
N LYS A 263 13.45 10.16 -4.48
CA LYS A 263 12.40 11.15 -4.75
C LYS A 263 11.08 10.43 -4.98
N LEU A 264 9.96 11.00 -4.54
CA LEU A 264 8.63 10.41 -4.75
C LEU A 264 8.12 10.78 -6.15
N LYS A 265 8.17 9.81 -7.08
CA LYS A 265 7.73 10.00 -8.46
C LYS A 265 6.21 10.00 -8.58
N GLU A 266 5.56 9.02 -7.96
CA GLU A 266 4.10 8.86 -7.93
C GLU A 266 3.65 8.41 -6.55
N LEU A 267 2.41 8.76 -6.18
CA LEU A 267 1.71 8.18 -5.04
C LEU A 267 0.38 7.62 -5.52
N VAL A 268 0.34 6.31 -5.73
CA VAL A 268 -0.86 5.61 -6.19
C VAL A 268 -1.67 5.15 -4.99
N ILE A 269 -2.96 5.36 -5.08
CA ILE A 269 -3.96 4.84 -4.15
C ILE A 269 -4.56 3.59 -4.75
N LYS A 270 -4.24 2.44 -4.21
CA LYS A 270 -4.85 1.18 -4.61
C LYS A 270 -6.10 0.93 -3.76
N ARG A 271 -7.28 0.96 -4.39
CA ARG A 271 -8.54 0.65 -3.73
C ARG A 271 -8.65 -0.86 -3.43
N GLN A 272 -9.04 -1.19 -2.22
CA GLN A 272 -9.32 -2.56 -1.83
C GLN A 272 -10.78 -2.93 -2.10
N HIS A 273 -10.99 -4.15 -2.60
CA HIS A 273 -12.32 -4.71 -2.84
C HIS A 273 -12.46 -6.06 -2.12
N ASN A 274 -13.70 -6.41 -1.76
CA ASN A 274 -14.05 -7.73 -1.22
C ASN A 274 -13.23 -8.19 0.00
N CYS A 275 -12.79 -7.25 0.86
CA CYS A 275 -12.10 -7.60 2.09
C CYS A 275 -13.04 -8.36 3.03
N LYS A 276 -12.71 -9.62 3.34
CA LYS A 276 -13.50 -10.49 4.26
C LYS A 276 -13.71 -9.84 5.64
N THR A 277 -12.73 -9.10 6.12
CA THR A 277 -12.79 -8.39 7.41
C THR A 277 -13.77 -7.22 7.41
N THR A 278 -14.05 -6.61 6.26
CA THR A 278 -14.95 -5.45 6.14
C THR A 278 -16.36 -5.80 6.63
N GLY A 279 -16.91 -6.96 6.23
CA GLY A 279 -18.23 -7.42 6.68
C GLY A 279 -18.30 -7.65 8.19
N PHE A 280 -17.25 -8.24 8.77
CA PHE A 280 -17.18 -8.49 10.20
C PHE A 280 -17.15 -7.20 11.03
N TRP A 281 -16.37 -6.21 10.61
CA TRP A 281 -16.20 -4.96 11.34
C TRP A 281 -17.27 -3.90 11.03
N TYR A 282 -18.16 -4.13 10.05
CA TYR A 282 -19.13 -3.13 9.60
C TYR A 282 -20.02 -2.61 10.75
N LYS A 283 -20.61 -3.51 11.55
CA LYS A 283 -21.43 -3.10 12.69
C LYS A 283 -20.65 -2.30 13.74
N ASN A 284 -19.39 -2.66 13.97
CA ASN A 284 -18.51 -1.97 14.90
C ASN A 284 -18.07 -0.60 14.36
N SER A 285 -17.87 -0.45 13.06
CA SER A 285 -17.51 0.83 12.44
C SER A 285 -18.60 1.88 12.64
N ILE A 286 -19.86 1.47 12.50
CA ILE A 286 -21.04 2.32 12.79
C ILE A 286 -21.12 2.64 14.28
N LYS A 287 -21.08 1.60 15.13
CA LYS A 287 -21.22 1.74 16.59
C LYS A 287 -20.16 2.66 17.21
N TYR A 288 -18.94 2.60 16.73
CA TYR A 288 -17.79 3.31 17.31
C TYR A 288 -17.32 4.49 16.46
N ASN A 289 -18.06 4.83 15.39
CA ASN A 289 -17.78 5.91 14.47
C ASN A 289 -16.31 5.91 13.97
N PHE A 290 -15.92 4.82 13.29
CA PHE A 290 -14.66 4.76 12.55
C PHE A 290 -14.89 4.23 11.15
N LEU A 291 -13.99 4.55 10.20
CA LEU A 291 -14.06 4.09 8.83
C LEU A 291 -13.29 2.77 8.66
N LEU A 292 -13.80 1.89 7.82
CA LEU A 292 -13.10 0.67 7.44
C LEU A 292 -11.99 1.01 6.43
N LEU A 293 -10.75 0.58 6.71
CA LEU A 293 -9.63 0.78 5.79
C LEU A 293 -9.93 0.05 4.48
N ALA A 294 -9.91 0.77 3.38
CA ALA A 294 -10.27 0.28 2.05
C ALA A 294 -9.30 0.73 0.95
N HIS A 295 -8.10 1.19 1.33
CA HIS A 295 -7.03 1.53 0.41
C HIS A 295 -5.68 1.13 0.95
N GLU A 296 -4.75 1.03 0.02
CA GLU A 296 -3.32 0.88 0.23
C GLU A 296 -2.61 1.93 -0.61
N TYR A 297 -1.40 2.30 -0.22
CA TYR A 297 -0.54 3.19 -0.98
C TYR A 297 0.46 2.38 -1.79
N LEU A 298 0.72 2.81 -3.01
CA LEU A 298 1.83 2.35 -3.82
C LEU A 298 2.69 3.58 -4.15
N PRO A 299 3.54 4.05 -3.23
CA PRO A 299 4.55 5.02 -3.56
C PRO A 299 5.52 4.43 -4.59
N ILE A 300 5.77 5.20 -5.63
CA ILE A 300 6.77 4.90 -6.65
C ILE A 300 7.86 5.94 -6.51
N PHE A 301 8.98 5.48 -6.01
CA PHE A 301 10.17 6.28 -5.80
C PHE A 301 11.07 6.23 -7.04
N GLU A 302 11.87 7.27 -7.23
CA GLU A 302 12.90 7.33 -8.26
C GLU A 302 14.24 7.59 -7.60
N LYS A 303 15.27 6.83 -7.96
CA LYS A 303 16.66 7.17 -7.61
C LYS A 303 17.11 8.33 -8.49
N PRO A 304 17.42 9.51 -7.96
CA PRO A 304 17.79 10.65 -8.78
C PRO A 304 19.09 10.37 -9.57
N ILE A 305 19.17 10.93 -10.77
CA ILE A 305 20.38 10.84 -11.61
C ILE A 305 21.49 11.71 -10.99
N ASP A 306 21.10 12.89 -10.50
CA ASP A 306 22.01 13.86 -9.91
C ASP A 306 21.68 14.04 -8.43
N LEU A 307 22.63 13.73 -7.55
CA LEU A 307 22.46 13.85 -6.09
C LEU A 307 22.55 15.31 -5.59
N HIS A 308 22.93 16.26 -6.45
CA HIS A 308 23.09 17.68 -6.08
C HIS A 308 21.77 18.47 -6.07
N GLU A 309 20.71 17.97 -6.66
CA GLU A 309 19.39 18.56 -6.46
C GLU A 309 18.85 18.17 -5.07
N SER A 310 19.08 19.02 -4.08
CA SER A 310 18.49 18.87 -2.76
C SER A 310 16.97 18.86 -2.87
N VAL A 311 16.39 17.69 -2.71
CA VAL A 311 14.97 17.58 -2.40
C VAL A 311 14.82 18.00 -0.95
N TYR A 312 13.76 18.74 -0.63
CA TYR A 312 13.35 18.94 0.75
C TYR A 312 13.18 17.56 1.40
N ILE A 313 14.13 17.21 2.20
CA ILE A 313 14.09 16.04 3.05
C ILE A 313 13.41 16.54 4.32
N GLY A 314 12.17 16.13 4.54
CA GLY A 314 11.50 16.39 5.81
C GLY A 314 12.41 15.89 6.94
N GLU A 315 12.54 16.68 8.01
CA GLU A 315 13.38 16.33 9.15
C GLU A 315 13.09 14.92 9.63
N THR A 316 14.17 14.21 9.94
CA THR A 316 14.30 12.92 10.59
C THR A 316 13.03 12.14 10.92
N LEU A 317 13.05 10.88 10.56
CA LEU A 317 12.08 9.85 10.88
C LEU A 317 11.63 9.94 12.35
N GLU A 318 10.59 10.73 12.63
CA GLU A 318 9.91 10.63 13.92
C GLU A 318 9.19 9.29 13.97
N LEU A 319 9.58 8.46 14.94
CA LEU A 319 8.96 7.19 15.18
C LEU A 319 7.50 7.41 15.62
N TYR A 320 6.63 6.48 15.27
CA TYR A 320 5.24 6.51 15.71
C TYR A 320 5.15 6.58 17.25
N LYS A 321 4.43 7.58 17.77
CA LYS A 321 4.11 7.67 19.20
C LYS A 321 2.88 6.82 19.48
N GLU A 322 3.05 5.75 20.24
CA GLU A 322 1.92 4.98 20.72
C GLU A 322 1.19 5.78 21.81
N ILE A 323 -0.06 6.17 21.53
CA ILE A 323 -0.88 6.88 22.50
C ILE A 323 -1.72 5.86 23.26
N ALA A 324 -1.59 5.87 24.57
CA ALA A 324 -2.36 5.04 25.47
C ALA A 324 -3.89 5.22 25.27
N THR A 325 -4.60 4.14 25.44
CA THR A 325 -6.04 3.99 25.19
C THR A 325 -6.88 5.07 25.86
N LEU A 326 -7.51 5.92 25.09
CA LEU A 326 -8.61 6.76 25.58
C LEU A 326 -9.91 5.98 25.46
N ALA A 327 -10.29 5.27 26.51
CA ALA A 327 -11.57 4.58 26.59
C ALA A 327 -12.68 5.63 26.80
N LYS A 328 -13.51 5.89 25.77
CA LYS A 328 -14.75 6.65 25.94
C LYS A 328 -15.92 6.03 25.20
N LYS A 329 -17.12 6.29 25.77
CA LYS A 329 -18.41 5.75 25.35
C LYS A 329 -18.72 6.00 23.87
N PRO A 330 -19.34 5.03 23.17
CA PRO A 330 -19.67 5.16 21.75
C PRO A 330 -20.75 6.23 21.53
N GLN A 331 -20.56 7.09 20.55
CA GLN A 331 -21.65 7.90 19.99
C GLN A 331 -22.50 7.02 19.08
N ILE A 332 -23.77 6.91 19.39
CA ILE A 332 -24.73 6.13 18.60
C ILE A 332 -25.37 7.09 17.59
N GLY A 333 -24.92 7.02 16.34
CA GLY A 333 -25.57 7.70 15.23
C GLY A 333 -26.21 6.69 14.25
N LYS A 334 -27.39 6.99 13.73
CA LYS A 334 -27.99 6.21 12.63
C LYS A 334 -27.30 6.57 11.32
N LEU A 335 -26.24 5.83 10.95
CA LEU A 335 -25.44 6.07 9.73
C LEU A 335 -25.90 5.16 8.57
N LYS A 336 -27.20 5.13 8.23
CA LYS A 336 -27.69 4.24 7.18
C LYS A 336 -27.40 4.71 5.73
N GLU A 337 -26.89 5.93 5.52
CA GLU A 337 -26.71 6.53 4.19
C GLU A 337 -25.31 7.14 3.96
N PHE A 338 -24.29 6.74 4.72
CA PHE A 338 -22.96 7.34 4.68
C PHE A 338 -21.90 6.36 4.25
N GLU A 339 -20.82 6.93 3.67
CA GLU A 339 -19.62 6.19 3.39
C GLU A 339 -19.03 5.56 4.66
N THR A 340 -18.84 4.26 4.66
CA THR A 340 -18.35 3.50 5.81
C THR A 340 -16.89 3.09 5.69
N THR A 341 -16.28 3.39 4.56
CA THR A 341 -14.88 3.06 4.23
C THR A 341 -14.02 4.32 4.11
N THR A 342 -12.72 4.16 4.09
CA THR A 342 -11.76 5.26 3.87
C THR A 342 -11.59 5.67 2.40
N VAL A 343 -12.40 5.14 1.49
CA VAL A 343 -12.42 5.56 0.07
C VAL A 343 -13.81 6.00 -0.30
N TRP A 344 -13.94 7.29 -0.63
CA TRP A 344 -15.19 7.90 -1.05
C TRP A 344 -15.13 8.24 -2.53
N ILE A 345 -16.13 7.79 -3.28
CA ILE A 345 -16.20 8.04 -4.73
C ILE A 345 -17.55 8.69 -5.03
N PHE A 346 -17.49 9.89 -5.61
CA PHE A 346 -18.67 10.66 -5.94
C PHE A 346 -18.69 11.05 -7.43
N PRO A 347 -19.89 11.23 -8.02
CA PRO A 347 -20.02 11.88 -9.32
C PRO A 347 -19.33 13.24 -9.33
N GLU A 348 -18.69 13.61 -10.43
CA GLU A 348 -17.89 14.83 -10.54
C GLU A 348 -18.69 16.10 -10.21
N ASP A 349 -19.92 16.18 -10.72
CA ASP A 349 -20.84 17.29 -10.52
C ASP A 349 -21.37 17.45 -9.08
N LYS A 350 -21.24 16.41 -8.25
CA LYS A 350 -21.72 16.34 -6.86
C LYS A 350 -20.61 16.14 -5.83
N LEU A 351 -19.36 16.05 -6.27
CA LEU A 351 -18.25 15.65 -5.41
C LEU A 351 -18.15 16.53 -4.16
N GLU A 352 -18.01 17.84 -4.32
CA GLU A 352 -17.81 18.76 -3.19
C GLU A 352 -19.02 18.77 -2.25
N LEU A 353 -20.25 18.82 -2.81
CA LEU A 353 -21.47 18.79 -2.00
C LEU A 353 -21.62 17.48 -1.21
N SER A 354 -21.34 16.35 -1.85
CA SER A 354 -21.44 15.03 -1.21
C SER A 354 -20.36 14.86 -0.14
N LEU A 355 -19.14 15.34 -0.41
CA LEU A 355 -18.05 15.35 0.52
C LEU A 355 -18.38 16.16 1.78
N GLU A 356 -18.81 17.42 1.62
CA GLU A 356 -19.20 18.29 2.74
C GLU A 356 -20.32 17.67 3.57
N LYS A 357 -21.37 17.18 2.91
CA LYS A 357 -22.49 16.51 3.57
C LYS A 357 -22.03 15.32 4.43
N ASN A 358 -21.20 14.44 3.89
CA ASN A 358 -20.66 13.29 4.63
C ASN A 358 -19.80 13.71 5.83
N VAL A 359 -18.93 14.72 5.66
CA VAL A 359 -18.09 15.25 6.74
C VAL A 359 -18.94 15.84 7.85
N ILE A 360 -19.87 16.74 7.51
CA ILE A 360 -20.70 17.47 8.51
C ILE A 360 -21.53 16.46 9.32
N ILE A 361 -22.28 15.59 8.65
CA ILE A 361 -23.17 14.66 9.34
C ILE A 361 -22.41 13.67 10.22
N ARG A 362 -21.21 13.24 9.79
CA ARG A 362 -20.40 12.29 10.55
C ARG A 362 -19.73 12.92 11.76
N TYR A 363 -19.26 14.17 11.64
CA TYR A 363 -18.40 14.80 12.64
C TYR A 363 -19.02 15.98 13.38
N ALA A 364 -20.20 16.43 12.95
CA ALA A 364 -21.00 17.44 13.63
C ALA A 364 -22.49 17.04 13.69
N PRO A 365 -22.85 15.95 14.38
CA PRO A 365 -24.23 15.43 14.42
C PRO A 365 -25.24 16.43 14.99
N ASP A 366 -24.84 17.35 15.86
CA ASP A 366 -25.70 18.42 16.40
C ASP A 366 -25.70 19.68 15.51
N GLY A 367 -25.05 19.64 14.35
CA GLY A 367 -25.02 20.75 13.38
C GLY A 367 -24.11 21.92 13.78
N LYS A 368 -23.30 21.78 14.83
CA LYS A 368 -22.36 22.83 15.29
C LYS A 368 -21.00 22.69 14.62
N TYR A 369 -20.83 23.31 13.47
CA TYR A 369 -19.58 23.28 12.74
C TYR A 369 -19.13 24.64 12.21
N LYS A 370 -17.85 24.76 11.90
CA LYS A 370 -17.24 25.85 11.15
C LYS A 370 -16.57 25.29 9.92
N LEU A 371 -16.89 25.86 8.78
CA LEU A 371 -16.23 25.59 7.51
C LEU A 371 -15.33 26.79 7.19
N ILE A 372 -14.07 26.53 6.87
CA ILE A 372 -13.08 27.55 6.52
C ILE A 372 -12.42 27.15 5.22
N GLU A 373 -12.48 28.04 4.25
CA GLU A 373 -11.72 27.91 3.00
C GLU A 373 -10.45 28.75 3.10
N LEU A 374 -9.30 28.07 3.03
CA LEU A 374 -8.00 28.73 2.95
C LEU A 374 -7.73 29.11 1.50
N LEU A 375 -8.24 30.26 1.07
CA LEU A 375 -7.99 30.79 -0.27
C LEU A 375 -6.56 31.32 -0.36
N SER A 376 -5.82 30.92 -1.38
CA SER A 376 -4.49 31.45 -1.70
C SER A 376 -4.56 32.84 -2.36
N LYS A 377 -5.41 33.73 -1.88
CA LYS A 377 -5.43 35.10 -2.34
C LYS A 377 -4.43 35.93 -1.54
N ASN A 378 -3.41 36.37 -2.25
CA ASN A 378 -2.44 37.42 -1.92
C ASN A 378 -1.19 37.01 -1.09
N ASN A 379 -0.07 36.90 -1.79
CA ASN A 379 1.28 37.34 -1.37
C ASN A 379 1.75 36.97 0.05
N GLY A 380 1.50 35.72 0.51
CA GLY A 380 2.19 35.20 1.69
C GLY A 380 1.77 35.85 3.03
N GLN A 381 0.64 36.53 3.10
CA GLN A 381 0.12 37.03 4.38
C GLN A 381 -0.53 35.88 5.18
N PRO A 382 -0.26 35.78 6.51
CA PRO A 382 -0.88 34.76 7.35
C PRO A 382 -2.40 34.95 7.34
N PHE A 383 -3.13 33.83 7.32
CA PHE A 383 -4.59 33.83 7.41
C PHE A 383 -5.04 34.54 8.68
N ALA A 384 -5.73 35.67 8.54
CA ALA A 384 -6.30 36.37 9.69
C ALA A 384 -7.46 35.55 10.26
N VAL A 385 -7.25 34.97 11.43
CA VAL A 385 -8.32 34.30 12.17
C VAL A 385 -9.13 35.35 12.89
N ARG A 386 -10.38 35.58 12.46
CA ARG A 386 -11.32 36.33 13.32
C ARG A 386 -11.56 35.56 14.60
N PRO A 387 -11.60 36.20 15.78
CA PRO A 387 -11.89 35.51 17.03
C PRO A 387 -13.19 34.71 16.88
N PHE A 388 -13.09 33.40 17.14
CA PHE A 388 -14.28 32.57 17.13
C PHE A 388 -14.99 32.71 18.46
N LEU A 389 -16.28 33.03 18.44
CA LEU A 389 -17.13 33.00 19.61
C LEU A 389 -17.81 31.63 19.72
N GLY A 390 -17.63 30.97 20.85
CA GLY A 390 -18.23 29.68 21.16
C GLY A 390 -17.44 28.47 20.67
N THR A 391 -17.91 27.28 21.05
CA THR A 391 -17.29 25.99 20.69
C THR A 391 -18.11 25.25 19.63
N VAL A 392 -17.40 24.54 18.72
CA VAL A 392 -17.98 23.72 17.66
C VAL A 392 -17.63 22.25 17.81
N GLU A 393 -18.41 21.36 17.22
CA GLU A 393 -18.12 19.93 17.13
C GLU A 393 -17.09 19.62 16.06
N LEU A 394 -17.11 20.39 14.98
CA LEU A 394 -16.29 20.22 13.79
C LEU A 394 -15.74 21.57 13.33
N LEU A 395 -14.40 21.60 13.20
CA LEU A 395 -13.70 22.58 12.39
C LEU A 395 -13.34 21.91 11.06
N PHE A 396 -13.96 22.30 9.97
CA PHE A 396 -13.66 21.80 8.64
C PHE A 396 -12.84 22.81 7.86
N ILE A 397 -11.59 22.48 7.56
CA ILE A 397 -10.64 23.32 6.84
C ILE A 397 -10.53 22.80 5.42
N LYS A 398 -11.03 23.55 4.47
CA LYS A 398 -10.76 23.33 3.06
C LYS A 398 -9.47 24.04 2.70
N SER A 399 -8.46 23.26 2.40
CA SER A 399 -7.16 23.72 1.94
C SER A 399 -7.07 23.43 0.45
N PRO A 400 -7.50 24.38 -0.42
CA PRO A 400 -7.44 24.17 -1.84
C PRO A 400 -5.98 23.93 -2.24
N CYS A 401 -5.80 22.99 -3.14
CA CYS A 401 -4.53 22.81 -3.80
C CYS A 401 -4.21 24.13 -4.54
N LEU A 402 -3.09 24.68 -4.21
CA LEU A 402 -2.65 25.94 -4.80
C LEU A 402 -2.29 25.70 -6.27
N GLU A 403 -3.20 26.02 -7.16
CA GLU A 403 -2.97 26.07 -8.61
C GLU A 403 -2.12 27.32 -8.95
N LEU A 404 -0.89 27.35 -8.44
CA LEU A 404 0.06 28.39 -8.83
C LEU A 404 0.90 27.90 -10.00
N LYS A 405 1.10 28.75 -11.00
CA LYS A 405 1.89 28.45 -12.20
C LYS A 405 3.37 28.12 -11.90
N GLN A 406 3.86 28.43 -10.70
CA GLN A 406 5.23 28.17 -10.26
C GLN A 406 5.23 27.74 -8.79
N MET A 407 5.05 26.44 -8.56
CA MET A 407 5.15 25.85 -7.23
C MET A 407 6.57 25.36 -6.98
N ASN A 408 7.12 25.67 -5.82
CA ASN A 408 8.38 25.13 -5.33
C ASN A 408 8.23 24.64 -3.88
N TYR A 409 9.20 23.89 -3.38
CA TYR A 409 9.18 23.35 -2.03
C TYR A 409 9.25 24.42 -0.93
N GLU A 410 9.90 25.57 -1.17
CA GLU A 410 9.91 26.69 -0.22
C GLU A 410 8.49 27.24 0.02
N PHE A 411 7.68 27.29 -1.02
CA PHE A 411 6.29 27.67 -0.91
C PHE A 411 5.48 26.65 -0.09
N VAL A 412 5.71 25.37 -0.33
CA VAL A 412 5.07 24.29 0.46
C VAL A 412 5.41 24.43 1.94
N ASP A 413 6.68 24.66 2.26
CA ASP A 413 7.14 24.83 3.64
C ASP A 413 6.48 26.05 4.33
N LYS A 414 6.45 27.20 3.65
CA LYS A 414 5.74 28.38 4.14
C LYS A 414 4.26 28.11 4.36
N TYR A 415 3.61 27.42 3.43
CA TYR A 415 2.20 27.05 3.53
C TYR A 415 1.96 26.16 4.76
N LEU A 416 2.77 25.12 4.96
CA LEU A 416 2.64 24.21 6.10
C LEU A 416 2.83 24.95 7.43
N LYS A 417 3.82 25.83 7.54
CA LYS A 417 4.03 26.68 8.73
C LYS A 417 2.81 27.56 9.06
N HIS A 418 2.22 28.19 8.03
CA HIS A 418 1.03 28.99 8.21
C HIS A 418 -0.18 28.14 8.61
N LEU A 419 -0.39 26.99 7.97
CA LEU A 419 -1.46 26.05 8.31
C LEU A 419 -1.34 25.57 9.76
N ARG A 420 -0.12 25.22 10.20
CA ARG A 420 0.14 24.83 11.60
C ARG A 420 -0.23 25.93 12.58
N THR A 421 0.24 27.16 12.33
CA THR A 421 -0.08 28.33 13.15
C THR A 421 -1.59 28.58 13.21
N PHE A 422 -2.27 28.49 12.06
CA PHE A 422 -3.71 28.63 11.98
C PHE A 422 -4.44 27.58 12.81
N ILE A 423 -4.08 26.30 12.68
CA ILE A 423 -4.68 25.21 13.43
C ILE A 423 -4.44 25.39 14.93
N GLY A 424 -3.21 25.72 15.35
CA GLY A 424 -2.87 25.99 16.75
C GLY A 424 -3.73 27.09 17.37
N ASN A 425 -3.98 28.17 16.62
CA ASN A 425 -4.84 29.25 17.09
C ASN A 425 -6.33 28.88 17.08
N ALA A 426 -6.76 27.98 16.19
CA ALA A 426 -8.16 27.61 16.02
C ALA A 426 -8.60 26.40 16.85
N ILE A 427 -7.67 25.60 17.36
CA ILE A 427 -7.99 24.34 18.05
C ILE A 427 -8.91 24.54 19.26
N HIS A 428 -8.79 25.69 19.96
CA HIS A 428 -9.59 26.01 21.15
C HIS A 428 -11.09 26.17 20.86
N VAL A 429 -11.46 26.44 19.62
CA VAL A 429 -12.88 26.53 19.20
C VAL A 429 -13.53 25.16 19.08
N ILE A 430 -12.76 24.09 18.93
CA ILE A 430 -13.29 22.73 18.83
C ILE A 430 -13.60 22.24 20.24
N LYS A 431 -14.81 21.76 20.49
CA LYS A 431 -15.13 21.14 21.78
C LYS A 431 -14.22 19.91 22.05
N ARG A 432 -14.03 19.58 23.29
CA ARG A 432 -13.34 18.33 23.67
C ARG A 432 -14.06 17.15 23.01
N ASP A 433 -13.31 16.18 22.48
CA ASP A 433 -13.81 15.07 21.66
C ASP A 433 -14.44 15.48 20.30
N GLY A 434 -14.36 16.75 19.92
CA GLY A 434 -14.72 17.24 18.61
C GLY A 434 -13.65 16.98 17.56
N TYR A 435 -13.88 17.43 16.34
CA TYR A 435 -13.07 17.06 15.18
C TYR A 435 -12.50 18.27 14.45
N CYS A 436 -11.27 18.13 13.97
CA CYS A 436 -10.67 18.96 12.95
C CYS A 436 -10.54 18.09 11.69
N VAL A 437 -11.17 18.53 10.60
CA VAL A 437 -11.05 17.84 9.31
C VAL A 437 -10.35 18.78 8.33
N ILE A 438 -9.29 18.28 7.69
CA ILE A 438 -8.49 19.04 6.73
C ILE A 438 -8.63 18.35 5.37
N GLN A 439 -9.19 19.07 4.40
CA GLN A 439 -9.21 18.65 3.00
C GLN A 439 -7.94 19.13 2.33
N THR A 440 -7.24 18.24 1.64
CA THR A 440 -6.01 18.57 0.92
C THR A 440 -5.83 17.66 -0.31
N ARG A 441 -4.91 18.03 -1.18
CA ARG A 441 -4.58 17.28 -2.40
C ARG A 441 -3.09 17.31 -2.63
N ASP A 442 -2.53 16.19 -3.08
CA ASP A 442 -1.14 16.14 -3.51
C ASP A 442 -0.93 16.99 -4.77
N ILE A 443 0.27 17.53 -4.90
CA ILE A 443 0.66 18.37 -6.02
C ILE A 443 1.92 17.82 -6.68
N ARG A 444 2.24 18.32 -7.87
CA ARG A 444 3.46 17.93 -8.58
C ARG A 444 4.39 19.12 -8.71
N ILE A 445 5.65 18.92 -8.30
CA ILE A 445 6.73 19.91 -8.36
C ILE A 445 7.89 19.29 -9.13
N ASN A 446 8.30 19.89 -10.23
CA ASN A 446 9.42 19.40 -11.06
C ASN A 446 9.30 17.92 -11.46
N GLY A 447 8.08 17.45 -11.74
CA GLY A 447 7.83 16.05 -12.13
C GLY A 447 7.73 15.05 -10.99
N TYR A 448 7.89 15.48 -9.72
CA TYR A 448 7.76 14.66 -8.52
C TYR A 448 6.54 15.04 -7.70
N VAL A 449 5.97 14.09 -6.98
CA VAL A 449 4.83 14.32 -6.10
C VAL A 449 5.31 14.95 -4.78
N ALA A 450 4.74 16.10 -4.44
CA ALA A 450 4.78 16.65 -3.10
C ALA A 450 3.54 16.14 -2.36
N PRO A 451 3.66 15.16 -1.46
CA PRO A 451 2.54 14.48 -0.81
C PRO A 451 1.99 15.34 0.34
N MET A 452 1.13 16.29 0.00
CA MET A 452 0.61 17.31 0.93
C MET A 452 -0.09 16.70 2.14
N ALA A 453 -0.87 15.63 1.91
CA ALA A 453 -1.54 14.92 3.01
C ALA A 453 -0.53 14.37 4.03
N LYS A 454 0.54 13.74 3.54
CA LYS A 454 1.62 13.24 4.38
C LYS A 454 2.34 14.36 5.13
N TYR A 455 2.68 15.46 4.44
CA TYR A 455 3.34 16.61 5.08
C TYR A 455 2.48 17.22 6.20
N ILE A 456 1.16 17.32 6.01
CA ILE A 456 0.25 17.81 7.05
C ILE A 456 0.18 16.81 8.22
N VAL A 457 0.18 15.52 7.96
CA VAL A 457 0.18 14.50 9.02
C VAL A 457 1.46 14.58 9.84
N ASP A 458 2.62 14.66 9.20
CA ASP A 458 3.91 14.81 9.90
C ASP A 458 3.99 16.12 10.70
N MET A 459 3.55 17.23 10.09
CA MET A 459 3.54 18.55 10.74
C MET A 459 2.67 18.60 12.00
N LEU A 460 1.59 17.82 12.07
CA LEU A 460 0.66 17.82 13.20
C LEU A 460 0.95 16.72 14.23
N GLU A 461 1.93 15.86 13.99
CA GLU A 461 2.23 14.71 14.86
C GLU A 461 2.64 15.10 16.28
N ASP A 462 3.30 16.24 16.44
CA ASP A 462 3.75 16.77 17.73
C ASP A 462 2.72 17.67 18.44
N MET A 463 1.52 17.87 17.87
CA MET A 463 0.43 18.61 18.53
C MET A 463 -0.35 17.70 19.47
N PRO A 464 -0.17 17.84 20.80
CA PRO A 464 -0.73 16.89 21.78
C PRO A 464 -2.26 16.93 21.87
N GLU A 465 -2.88 18.02 21.43
CA GLU A 465 -4.33 18.19 21.48
C GLU A 465 -5.04 17.51 20.30
N LEU A 466 -4.32 17.15 19.23
CA LEU A 466 -4.88 16.55 18.03
C LEU A 466 -4.41 15.10 17.87
N PHE A 467 -5.35 14.23 17.61
CA PHE A 467 -5.08 12.83 17.37
C PHE A 467 -5.64 12.38 16.01
N LEU A 468 -4.78 11.88 15.14
CA LEU A 468 -5.19 11.42 13.80
C LEU A 468 -6.13 10.22 13.92
N LYS A 469 -7.38 10.40 13.49
CA LYS A 469 -8.42 9.37 13.56
C LYS A 469 -8.59 8.63 12.25
N GLU A 470 -8.64 9.36 11.13
CA GLU A 470 -8.87 8.80 9.79
C GLU A 470 -8.03 9.53 8.74
N ILE A 471 -7.63 8.79 7.71
CA ILE A 471 -7.20 9.32 6.41
C ILE A 471 -8.21 8.80 5.39
N VAL A 472 -8.95 9.71 4.77
CA VAL A 472 -9.97 9.39 3.76
C VAL A 472 -9.48 9.83 2.41
N VAL A 473 -9.52 8.92 1.45
CA VAL A 473 -9.26 9.23 0.04
C VAL A 473 -10.58 9.52 -0.65
N VAL A 474 -10.66 10.65 -1.33
CA VAL A 474 -11.83 11.06 -2.11
C VAL A 474 -11.45 11.15 -3.57
N SER A 475 -12.26 10.55 -4.44
CA SER A 475 -12.03 10.56 -5.89
C SER A 475 -13.35 10.69 -6.64
N LYS A 476 -13.25 11.06 -7.92
CA LYS A 476 -14.39 11.16 -8.82
C LYS A 476 -14.75 9.81 -9.42
N GLU A 477 -16.03 9.59 -9.76
CA GLU A 477 -16.47 8.50 -10.63
C GLU A 477 -16.01 8.75 -12.07
N ASN A 478 -15.57 7.69 -12.75
CA ASN A 478 -15.34 7.65 -14.20
C ASN A 478 -14.52 8.83 -14.77
N HIS A 479 -13.25 8.91 -14.44
CA HIS A 479 -12.34 9.79 -15.15
C HIS A 479 -12.24 9.39 -16.64
N LYS A 480 -12.60 10.31 -17.53
CA LYS A 480 -12.16 10.27 -18.93
C LYS A 480 -10.71 10.69 -18.92
N VAL A 481 -9.84 9.72 -19.08
CA VAL A 481 -8.39 9.92 -19.06
C VAL A 481 -7.99 10.71 -20.29
N GLN A 482 -7.32 11.84 -20.11
CA GLN A 482 -6.42 12.39 -21.13
C GLN A 482 -5.16 11.54 -21.12
N GLU A 483 -4.70 11.12 -22.29
CA GLU A 483 -3.46 10.37 -22.44
C GLU A 483 -2.30 11.19 -21.87
N SER A 484 -1.83 10.87 -20.69
CA SER A 484 -0.65 11.47 -20.07
C SER A 484 0.50 10.49 -20.13
N PHE A 485 1.54 10.84 -20.89
CA PHE A 485 2.59 9.91 -21.26
C PHE A 485 3.75 9.78 -20.25
N ALA A 486 3.99 10.76 -19.40
CA ALA A 486 5.17 10.76 -18.52
C ALA A 486 4.85 10.50 -17.04
N ASN A 487 3.71 10.99 -16.55
CA ASN A 487 3.31 10.90 -15.15
C ASN A 487 1.85 10.47 -15.04
N LEU A 488 1.48 9.88 -13.91
CA LEU A 488 0.08 9.57 -13.60
C LEU A 488 -0.69 10.87 -13.29
N GLU A 489 -1.94 10.96 -13.74
CA GLU A 489 -2.81 12.06 -13.36
C GLU A 489 -3.26 11.92 -11.90
N ILE A 490 -3.04 12.95 -11.06
CA ILE A 490 -3.50 12.97 -9.66
C ILE A 490 -5.00 13.22 -9.65
N THR A 491 -5.79 12.16 -9.40
CA THR A 491 -7.26 12.19 -9.45
C THR A 491 -7.92 12.07 -8.10
N HIS A 492 -7.14 12.10 -7.02
CA HIS A 492 -7.63 11.99 -5.66
C HIS A 492 -7.28 13.20 -4.81
N GLN A 493 -8.02 13.34 -3.74
CA GLN A 493 -7.76 14.25 -2.64
C GLN A 493 -7.98 13.53 -1.31
N TYR A 494 -7.57 14.15 -0.21
CA TYR A 494 -7.65 13.56 1.11
C TYR A 494 -8.50 14.39 2.05
N LEU A 495 -9.14 13.71 3.02
CA LEU A 495 -9.63 14.29 4.26
C LEU A 495 -8.81 13.70 5.41
N LEU A 496 -8.08 14.54 6.09
CA LEU A 496 -7.36 14.19 7.31
C LEU A 496 -8.24 14.53 8.50
N VAL A 497 -8.69 13.51 9.21
CA VAL A 497 -9.63 13.67 10.32
C VAL A 497 -8.88 13.53 11.63
N TYR A 498 -8.82 14.61 12.37
CA TYR A 498 -8.24 14.66 13.71
C TYR A 498 -9.34 14.79 14.77
N ARG A 499 -9.14 14.14 15.90
CA ARG A 499 -9.97 14.29 17.10
C ARG A 499 -9.25 15.17 18.11
N ARG A 500 -9.93 16.16 18.66
CA ARG A 500 -9.42 16.94 19.78
C ARG A 500 -9.53 16.12 21.08
N LEU A 501 -8.43 16.01 21.84
CA LEU A 501 -8.35 15.34 23.14
C LEU A 501 -8.84 16.22 24.28
#